data_e8a6347130bea2a9a16dcf771bb4adee
#
_entry.id   e8a6347130bea2a9a16dcf771bb4adee
#
_cell.length_a   1.000
_cell.length_b   1.000
_cell.length_c   1.000
_cell.angle_alpha   90.00
_cell.angle_beta   90.00
_cell.angle_gamma   90.00
#
_symmetry.space_group_name_H-M   'P 1'
#
loop_
_entity.id
_entity.type
_entity.pdbx_description
1 polymer ?
#
loop_
_entity_poly.entity_id
_entity_poly.type
_entity_poly.pdbx_seq_one_letter_code
_entity_poly.pdbx_strand_id
1 'polypeptide(L)'
;MDLTKYQVFLKTVECGSFTAAAQQLSFTQSGVSHAISGLEEELGVTLLSRSRGGVTLTADGWALMPYIQEICRQQRSIEERAKDLQGLETGVVRVAVFTSVSVQWMPYILKSFREQYPNIEFELLPSNYNTEIARWIQDGTADCGFLVLPTEANLDCWLLQRDQWKAIVPWDHPLAGREP
;
A
#
# COMPACT_ATOMS: atom_id res chain seq x y z
N MET A 1 -24.35 -0.15 -7.89
CA MET A 1 -23.17 0.21 -7.10
C MET A 1 -22.03 0.46 -8.08
N ASP A 2 -21.48 1.66 -8.12
CA ASP A 2 -20.38 2.03 -9.02
C ASP A 2 -19.05 1.91 -8.26
N LEU A 3 -18.19 0.98 -8.68
CA LEU A 3 -16.90 0.73 -8.06
C LEU A 3 -15.97 1.96 -8.11
N THR A 4 -16.15 2.83 -9.10
CA THR A 4 -15.41 4.09 -9.20
C THR A 4 -15.57 4.97 -7.97
N LYS A 5 -16.78 4.98 -7.36
CA LYS A 5 -17.03 5.76 -6.14
C LYS A 5 -16.19 5.28 -4.96
N TYR A 6 -15.98 3.97 -4.82
CA TYR A 6 -15.13 3.38 -3.78
C TYR A 6 -13.66 3.73 -3.98
N GLN A 7 -13.17 3.69 -5.23
CA GLN A 7 -11.79 4.08 -5.55
C GLN A 7 -11.56 5.58 -5.28
N VAL A 8 -12.53 6.43 -5.65
CA VAL A 8 -12.48 7.87 -5.35
C VAL A 8 -12.46 8.11 -3.84
N PHE A 9 -13.26 7.36 -3.08
CA PHE A 9 -13.28 7.45 -1.62
C PHE A 9 -11.92 7.10 -1.02
N LEU A 10 -11.34 5.94 -1.38
CA LEU A 10 -10.04 5.50 -0.88
C LEU A 10 -8.94 6.52 -1.20
N LYS A 11 -8.92 7.04 -2.43
CA LYS A 11 -7.94 8.06 -2.84
C LYS A 11 -8.13 9.38 -2.10
N THR A 12 -9.37 9.75 -1.79
CA THR A 12 -9.66 10.98 -1.03
C THR A 12 -9.17 10.86 0.41
N VAL A 13 -9.32 9.69 1.03
CA VAL A 13 -8.80 9.40 2.36
C VAL A 13 -7.27 9.43 2.36
N GLU A 14 -6.64 8.76 1.40
CA GLU A 14 -5.17 8.72 1.24
C GLU A 14 -4.56 10.12 1.11
N CYS A 15 -5.17 10.95 0.26
CA CYS A 15 -4.68 12.31 0.02
C CYS A 15 -5.04 13.29 1.14
N GLY A 16 -5.99 12.97 2.01
CA GLY A 16 -6.53 13.90 3.02
C GLY A 16 -7.19 15.15 2.41
N SER A 17 -7.45 15.16 1.09
CA SER A 17 -7.90 16.34 0.35
C SER A 17 -8.65 15.96 -0.92
N PHE A 18 -9.83 16.55 -1.12
CA PHE A 18 -10.61 16.41 -2.36
C PHE A 18 -9.85 16.92 -3.59
N THR A 19 -9.13 18.02 -3.44
CA THR A 19 -8.38 18.63 -4.55
C THR A 19 -7.17 17.77 -4.93
N ALA A 20 -6.42 17.26 -3.96
CA ALA A 20 -5.29 16.39 -4.23
C ALA A 20 -5.74 15.05 -4.85
N ALA A 21 -6.83 14.46 -4.35
CA ALA A 21 -7.42 13.25 -4.94
C ALA A 21 -7.87 13.49 -6.38
N ALA A 22 -8.51 14.64 -6.66
CA ALA A 22 -8.95 15.00 -8.01
C ALA A 22 -7.78 15.08 -8.99
N GLN A 23 -6.67 15.68 -8.58
CA GLN A 23 -5.45 15.76 -9.41
C GLN A 23 -4.87 14.36 -9.71
N GLN A 24 -4.79 13.48 -8.71
CA GLN A 24 -4.25 12.12 -8.89
C GLN A 24 -5.15 11.23 -9.74
N LEU A 25 -6.46 11.41 -9.65
CA LEU A 25 -7.44 10.63 -10.41
C LEU A 25 -7.78 11.21 -11.78
N SER A 26 -7.21 12.36 -12.16
CA SER A 26 -7.57 13.10 -13.37
C SER A 26 -9.07 13.48 -13.41
N PHE A 27 -9.63 13.77 -12.25
CA PHE A 27 -11.00 14.24 -12.08
C PHE A 27 -11.02 15.74 -11.74
N THR A 28 -12.22 16.34 -11.83
CA THR A 28 -12.45 17.66 -11.23
C THR A 28 -12.74 17.51 -9.73
N GLN A 29 -12.42 18.51 -8.93
CA GLN A 29 -12.74 18.51 -7.50
C GLN A 29 -14.25 18.37 -7.26
N SER A 30 -15.10 18.97 -8.11
CA SER A 30 -16.56 18.78 -8.06
C SER A 30 -16.96 17.35 -8.39
N GLY A 31 -16.30 16.69 -9.34
CA GLY A 31 -16.52 15.28 -9.69
C GLY A 31 -16.20 14.35 -8.52
N VAL A 32 -15.06 14.56 -7.84
CA VAL A 32 -14.72 13.81 -6.62
C VAL A 32 -15.76 14.05 -5.53
N SER A 33 -16.14 15.31 -5.29
CA SER A 33 -17.17 15.63 -4.29
C SER A 33 -18.51 14.98 -4.59
N HIS A 34 -18.94 14.96 -5.86
CA HIS A 34 -20.18 14.33 -6.29
C HIS A 34 -20.12 12.79 -6.13
N ALA A 35 -18.98 12.16 -6.49
CA ALA A 35 -18.79 10.72 -6.31
C ALA A 35 -18.88 10.31 -4.84
N ILE A 36 -18.26 11.08 -3.93
CA ILE A 36 -18.32 10.82 -2.49
C ILE A 36 -19.75 11.01 -1.96
N SER A 37 -20.40 12.14 -2.27
CA SER A 37 -21.77 12.37 -1.82
C SER A 37 -22.76 11.31 -2.34
N GLY A 38 -22.58 10.87 -3.59
CA GLY A 38 -23.39 9.79 -4.14
C GLY A 38 -23.09 8.41 -3.51
N LEU A 39 -21.87 8.18 -3.01
CA LEU A 39 -21.55 6.97 -2.24
C LEU A 39 -22.20 7.02 -0.85
N GLU A 40 -22.11 8.15 -0.16
CA GLU A 40 -22.71 8.36 1.16
C GLU A 40 -24.24 8.24 1.10
N GLU A 41 -24.86 8.75 0.04
CA GLU A 41 -26.30 8.62 -0.21
C GLU A 41 -26.70 7.16 -0.45
N GLU A 42 -25.97 6.42 -1.28
CA GLU A 42 -26.22 4.99 -1.54
C GLU A 42 -26.09 4.12 -0.28
N LEU A 43 -25.14 4.45 0.61
CA LEU A 43 -24.90 3.72 1.85
C LEU A 43 -25.77 4.22 3.02
N GLY A 44 -26.36 5.43 2.90
CA GLY A 44 -27.17 6.04 3.94
C GLY A 44 -26.38 6.54 5.15
N VAL A 45 -25.05 6.70 5.02
CA VAL A 45 -24.14 7.13 6.09
C VAL A 45 -23.14 8.14 5.58
N THR A 46 -22.64 9.01 6.47
CA THR A 46 -21.55 9.95 6.15
C THR A 46 -20.20 9.29 6.41
N LEU A 47 -19.35 9.19 5.40
CA LEU A 47 -18.05 8.51 5.48
C LEU A 47 -16.92 9.47 5.81
N LEU A 48 -17.00 10.73 5.32
CA LEU A 48 -15.94 11.72 5.45
C LEU A 48 -16.40 12.96 6.20
N SER A 49 -15.55 13.47 7.07
CA SER A 49 -15.69 14.77 7.72
C SER A 49 -14.73 15.77 7.11
N ARG A 50 -15.20 16.98 6.83
CA ARG A 50 -14.38 18.09 6.33
C ARG A 50 -14.07 19.05 7.47
N SER A 51 -12.81 19.36 7.66
CA SER A 51 -12.34 20.31 8.66
C SER A 51 -11.31 21.27 8.06
N ARG A 52 -10.89 22.27 8.82
CA ARG A 52 -9.78 23.16 8.43
C ARG A 52 -8.45 22.41 8.29
N GLY A 53 -8.32 21.23 8.88
CA GLY A 53 -7.14 20.37 8.79
C GLY A 53 -7.18 19.36 7.62
N GLY A 54 -8.23 19.40 6.79
CA GLY A 54 -8.39 18.48 5.67
C GLY A 54 -9.59 17.53 5.80
N VAL A 55 -9.47 16.38 5.19
CA VAL A 55 -10.49 15.33 5.15
C VAL A 55 -10.10 14.19 6.07
N THR A 56 -11.04 13.77 6.92
CA THR A 56 -10.85 12.64 7.85
C THR A 56 -12.03 11.69 7.77
N LEU A 57 -11.84 10.42 8.13
CA LEU A 57 -12.92 9.45 8.26
C LEU A 57 -13.83 9.79 9.45
N THR A 58 -15.13 9.57 9.26
CA THR A 58 -16.09 9.49 10.38
C THR A 58 -15.99 8.13 11.08
N ALA A 59 -16.74 7.93 12.17
CA ALA A 59 -16.84 6.60 12.81
C ALA A 59 -17.39 5.54 11.82
N ASP A 60 -18.41 5.89 11.03
CA ASP A 60 -18.99 5.02 10.01
C ASP A 60 -18.00 4.77 8.87
N GLY A 61 -17.24 5.81 8.47
CA GLY A 61 -16.15 5.68 7.51
C GLY A 61 -15.08 4.69 7.95
N TRP A 62 -14.65 4.76 9.21
CA TRP A 62 -13.73 3.79 9.79
C TRP A 62 -14.30 2.36 9.82
N ALA A 63 -15.57 2.20 10.17
CA ALA A 63 -16.23 0.90 10.20
C ALA A 63 -16.36 0.26 8.82
N LEU A 64 -16.60 1.05 7.76
CA LEU A 64 -16.78 0.57 6.39
C LEU A 64 -15.49 0.48 5.58
N MET A 65 -14.42 1.15 5.99
CA MET A 65 -13.13 1.18 5.30
C MET A 65 -12.59 -0.21 4.92
N PRO A 66 -12.53 -1.20 5.83
CA PRO A 66 -12.01 -2.52 5.48
C PRO A 66 -12.80 -3.22 4.37
N TYR A 67 -14.12 -3.07 4.37
CA TYR A 67 -14.99 -3.67 3.35
C TYR A 67 -14.83 -2.99 1.99
N ILE A 68 -14.68 -1.66 1.98
CA ILE A 68 -14.44 -0.90 0.75
C ILE A 68 -13.09 -1.27 0.14
N GLN A 69 -12.06 -1.40 0.95
CA GLN A 69 -10.73 -1.85 0.53
C GLN A 69 -10.80 -3.25 -0.08
N GLU A 70 -11.52 -4.16 0.58
CA GLU A 70 -11.69 -5.53 0.09
C GLU A 70 -12.42 -5.59 -1.27
N ILE A 71 -13.48 -4.81 -1.46
CA ILE A 71 -14.19 -4.72 -2.74
C ILE A 71 -13.23 -4.26 -3.86
N CYS A 72 -12.46 -3.19 -3.61
CA CYS A 72 -11.50 -2.69 -4.60
C CYS A 72 -10.36 -3.68 -4.87
N ARG A 73 -9.93 -4.45 -3.86
CA ARG A 73 -8.95 -5.52 -4.00
C ARG A 73 -9.48 -6.63 -4.89
N GLN A 74 -10.70 -7.10 -4.64
CA GLN A 74 -11.32 -8.16 -5.43
C GLN A 74 -11.56 -7.74 -6.88
N GLN A 75 -11.92 -6.49 -7.13
CA GLN A 75 -12.00 -5.96 -8.49
C GLN A 75 -10.66 -6.09 -9.22
N ARG A 76 -9.57 -5.67 -8.61
CA ARG A 76 -8.22 -5.80 -9.18
C ARG A 76 -7.87 -7.26 -9.48
N SER A 77 -8.14 -8.15 -8.54
CA SER A 77 -7.90 -9.60 -8.74
C SER A 77 -8.67 -10.18 -9.92
N ILE A 78 -9.90 -9.71 -10.16
CA ILE A 78 -10.68 -10.12 -11.33
C ILE A 78 -10.03 -9.62 -12.62
N GLU A 79 -9.59 -8.36 -12.67
CA GLU A 79 -8.93 -7.76 -13.83
C GLU A 79 -7.61 -8.46 -14.16
N GLU A 80 -6.81 -8.78 -13.15
CA GLU A 80 -5.57 -9.56 -13.28
C GLU A 80 -5.86 -10.97 -13.79
N ARG A 81 -6.82 -11.65 -13.17
CA ARG A 81 -7.19 -13.00 -13.62
C ARG A 81 -7.73 -13.03 -15.03
N ALA A 82 -8.46 -11.99 -15.45
CA ALA A 82 -8.94 -11.89 -16.83
C ALA A 82 -7.77 -11.75 -17.83
N LYS A 83 -6.71 -11.03 -17.47
CA LYS A 83 -5.47 -10.94 -18.28
C LYS A 83 -4.76 -12.29 -18.38
N ASP A 84 -4.62 -13.01 -17.26
CA ASP A 84 -4.04 -14.35 -17.24
C ASP A 84 -4.78 -15.31 -18.18
N LEU A 85 -6.13 -15.30 -18.14
CA LEU A 85 -6.97 -16.13 -19.00
C LEU A 85 -6.82 -15.81 -20.50
N GLN A 86 -6.39 -14.59 -20.80
CA GLN A 86 -6.07 -14.18 -22.18
C GLN A 86 -4.64 -14.55 -22.60
N GLY A 87 -3.86 -15.20 -21.72
CA GLY A 87 -2.45 -15.53 -21.95
C GLY A 87 -1.53 -14.31 -21.96
N LEU A 88 -1.99 -13.21 -21.41
CA LEU A 88 -1.18 -12.01 -21.24
C LEU A 88 -0.46 -12.11 -19.90
N GLU A 89 0.80 -12.53 -19.91
CA GLU A 89 1.70 -12.47 -18.75
C GLU A 89 2.08 -10.99 -18.47
N THR A 90 1.08 -10.18 -18.14
CA THR A 90 1.25 -8.74 -17.89
C THR A 90 0.61 -8.39 -16.55
N GLY A 91 1.26 -7.57 -15.79
CA GLY A 91 0.71 -7.14 -14.51
C GLY A 91 1.62 -6.14 -13.80
N VAL A 92 1.15 -5.61 -12.67
CA VAL A 92 1.94 -4.76 -11.78
C VAL A 92 2.01 -5.45 -10.43
N VAL A 93 3.21 -5.70 -9.94
CA VAL A 93 3.45 -6.23 -8.58
C VAL A 93 3.87 -5.08 -7.68
N ARG A 94 3.07 -4.77 -6.67
CA ARG A 94 3.35 -3.74 -5.67
C ARG A 94 4.09 -4.34 -4.51
N VAL A 95 5.33 -3.89 -4.29
CA VAL A 95 6.20 -4.44 -3.25
C VAL A 95 6.48 -3.36 -2.20
N ALA A 96 5.99 -3.56 -0.99
CA ALA A 96 6.31 -2.70 0.14
C ALA A 96 7.71 -3.05 0.69
N VAL A 97 8.60 -2.06 0.74
CA VAL A 97 10.02 -2.32 1.03
C VAL A 97 10.60 -1.27 1.98
N PHE A 98 11.55 -1.71 2.83
CA PHE A 98 12.44 -0.76 3.49
C PHE A 98 13.34 -0.06 2.47
N THR A 99 13.68 1.19 2.74
CA THR A 99 14.59 1.97 1.88
C THR A 99 15.91 1.24 1.64
N SER A 100 16.47 0.56 2.65
CA SER A 100 17.69 -0.25 2.51
C SER A 100 17.52 -1.42 1.53
N VAL A 101 16.40 -2.13 1.59
CA VAL A 101 16.07 -3.24 0.68
C VAL A 101 15.85 -2.73 -0.74
N SER A 102 15.15 -1.59 -0.90
CA SER A 102 14.89 -1.01 -2.22
C SER A 102 16.18 -0.62 -2.96
N VAL A 103 17.21 -0.20 -2.23
CA VAL A 103 18.50 0.21 -2.80
C VAL A 103 19.45 -0.97 -2.99
N GLN A 104 19.50 -1.90 -2.03
CA GLN A 104 20.52 -2.95 -2.01
C GLN A 104 20.08 -4.23 -2.72
N TRP A 105 18.82 -4.68 -2.54
CA TRP A 105 18.37 -5.98 -3.03
C TRP A 105 17.49 -5.88 -4.27
N MET A 106 16.56 -4.93 -4.29
CA MET A 106 15.56 -4.83 -5.36
C MET A 106 16.15 -4.66 -6.76
N PRO A 107 17.25 -3.92 -7.00
CA PRO A 107 17.82 -3.81 -8.34
C PRO A 107 18.23 -5.16 -8.93
N TYR A 108 18.80 -6.04 -8.11
CA TYR A 108 19.22 -7.38 -8.55
C TYR A 108 18.02 -8.31 -8.76
N ILE A 109 17.06 -8.27 -7.84
CA ILE A 109 15.82 -9.06 -7.93
C ILE A 109 15.04 -8.67 -9.20
N LEU A 110 14.84 -7.37 -9.41
CA LEU A 110 14.09 -6.85 -10.57
C LEU A 110 14.78 -7.18 -11.90
N LYS A 111 16.12 -7.11 -11.94
CA LYS A 111 16.87 -7.47 -13.13
C LYS A 111 16.64 -8.94 -13.50
N SER A 112 16.84 -9.86 -12.53
CA SER A 112 16.66 -11.29 -12.76
C SER A 112 15.21 -11.64 -13.12
N PHE A 113 14.24 -10.98 -12.48
CA PHE A 113 12.83 -11.24 -12.75
C PHE A 113 12.39 -10.77 -14.13
N ARG A 114 12.86 -9.61 -14.59
CA ARG A 114 12.55 -9.08 -15.93
C ARG A 114 13.08 -9.93 -17.06
N GLU A 115 14.16 -10.69 -16.85
CA GLU A 115 14.69 -11.63 -17.85
C GLU A 115 13.71 -12.79 -18.11
N GLN A 116 12.91 -13.18 -17.11
CA GLN A 116 11.92 -14.25 -17.21
C GLN A 116 10.51 -13.74 -17.52
N TYR A 117 10.15 -12.57 -16.98
CA TYR A 117 8.81 -11.99 -17.07
C TYR A 117 8.88 -10.52 -17.53
N PRO A 118 9.19 -10.27 -18.81
CA PRO A 118 9.49 -8.91 -19.31
C PRO A 118 8.29 -7.96 -19.27
N ASN A 119 7.07 -8.50 -19.22
CA ASN A 119 5.83 -7.73 -19.27
C ASN A 119 5.22 -7.48 -17.87
N ILE A 120 5.90 -7.91 -16.81
CA ILE A 120 5.48 -7.62 -15.43
C ILE A 120 6.22 -6.39 -14.93
N GLU A 121 5.47 -5.39 -14.50
CA GLU A 121 5.99 -4.17 -13.90
C GLU A 121 6.03 -4.29 -12.38
N PHE A 122 6.98 -3.61 -11.76
CA PHE A 122 7.09 -3.52 -10.31
C PHE A 122 6.92 -2.08 -9.86
N GLU A 123 6.03 -1.88 -8.91
CA GLU A 123 5.86 -0.64 -8.17
C GLU A 123 6.42 -0.84 -6.76
N LEU A 124 7.45 -0.07 -6.41
CA LEU A 124 8.03 -0.13 -5.07
C LEU A 124 7.38 0.91 -4.17
N LEU A 125 6.90 0.48 -3.02
CA LEU A 125 6.30 1.33 -1.99
C LEU A 125 7.29 1.41 -0.80
N PRO A 126 8.14 2.45 -0.77
CA PRO A 126 9.17 2.55 0.28
C PRO A 126 8.56 3.03 1.59
N SER A 127 8.91 2.36 2.69
CA SER A 127 8.66 2.81 4.06
C SER A 127 9.81 2.38 4.97
N ASN A 128 10.01 3.12 6.06
CA ASN A 128 10.95 2.75 7.12
C ASN A 128 10.23 2.16 8.36
N TYR A 129 8.92 1.98 8.29
CA TYR A 129 8.09 1.49 9.39
C TYR A 129 7.51 0.12 9.09
N ASN A 130 7.86 -0.87 9.91
CA ASN A 130 7.37 -2.25 9.81
C ASN A 130 5.84 -2.33 9.85
N THR A 131 5.23 -1.53 10.71
CA THR A 131 3.77 -1.46 10.88
C THR A 131 3.05 -0.92 9.66
N GLU A 132 3.66 0.03 8.93
CA GLU A 132 3.11 0.59 7.71
C GLU A 132 3.17 -0.43 6.56
N ILE A 133 4.30 -1.10 6.39
CA ILE A 133 4.48 -2.16 5.41
C ILE A 133 3.47 -3.30 5.67
N ALA A 134 3.36 -3.74 6.93
CA ALA A 134 2.41 -4.78 7.32
C ALA A 134 0.96 -4.38 6.99
N ARG A 135 0.58 -3.13 7.29
CA ARG A 135 -0.74 -2.59 6.98
C ARG A 135 -1.00 -2.58 5.47
N TRP A 136 -0.05 -2.11 4.65
CA TRP A 136 -0.19 -2.06 3.19
C TRP A 136 -0.41 -3.44 2.57
N ILE A 137 0.21 -4.48 3.15
CA ILE A 137 -0.02 -5.86 2.70
C ILE A 137 -1.42 -6.33 3.15
N GLN A 138 -1.82 -6.05 4.39
CA GLN A 138 -3.12 -6.45 4.92
C GLN A 138 -4.29 -5.78 4.19
N ASP A 139 -4.16 -4.49 3.85
CA ASP A 139 -5.21 -3.73 3.17
C ASP A 139 -5.14 -3.82 1.64
N GLY A 140 -4.16 -4.57 1.10
CA GLY A 140 -3.98 -4.79 -0.33
C GLY A 140 -3.45 -3.57 -1.10
N THR A 141 -2.88 -2.59 -0.42
CA THR A 141 -2.11 -1.50 -1.04
C THR A 141 -0.82 -2.05 -1.67
N ALA A 142 -0.20 -3.04 -1.02
CA ALA A 142 0.90 -3.84 -1.54
C ALA A 142 0.49 -5.30 -1.69
N ASP A 143 1.02 -5.97 -2.72
CA ASP A 143 0.79 -7.39 -2.97
C ASP A 143 1.71 -8.27 -2.11
N CYS A 144 2.90 -7.78 -1.83
CA CYS A 144 3.88 -8.39 -0.92
C CYS A 144 4.82 -7.33 -0.35
N GLY A 145 5.74 -7.73 0.55
CA GLY A 145 6.71 -6.80 1.09
C GLY A 145 7.78 -7.45 1.95
N PHE A 146 8.75 -6.64 2.35
CA PHE A 146 9.84 -7.05 3.24
C PHE A 146 9.57 -6.51 4.64
N LEU A 147 9.58 -7.40 5.62
CA LEU A 147 9.27 -7.12 7.02
C LEU A 147 10.42 -7.59 7.92
N VAL A 148 10.57 -6.92 9.07
CA VAL A 148 11.40 -7.42 10.18
C VAL A 148 10.50 -8.20 11.14
N LEU A 149 10.89 -9.44 11.43
CA LEU A 149 10.17 -10.29 12.38
C LEU A 149 10.68 -10.08 13.82
N PRO A 150 9.81 -10.23 14.85
CA PRO A 150 8.41 -10.60 14.77
C PRO A 150 7.49 -9.46 14.30
N THR A 151 6.35 -9.81 13.72
CA THR A 151 5.26 -8.88 13.41
C THR A 151 3.97 -9.38 14.05
N GLU A 152 3.14 -8.44 14.52
CA GLU A 152 1.81 -8.77 15.06
C GLU A 152 0.77 -8.97 13.95
N ALA A 153 1.11 -8.64 12.71
CA ALA A 153 0.23 -8.80 11.57
C ALA A 153 0.07 -10.29 11.21
N ASN A 154 -1.17 -10.71 10.96
CA ASN A 154 -1.46 -12.06 10.47
C ASN A 154 -1.14 -12.13 8.96
N LEU A 155 0.10 -12.47 8.63
CA LEU A 155 0.65 -12.55 7.28
C LEU A 155 1.41 -13.85 7.10
N ASP A 156 1.34 -14.42 5.91
CA ASP A 156 2.24 -15.51 5.50
C ASP A 156 3.64 -14.96 5.27
N CYS A 157 4.62 -15.47 6.02
CA CYS A 157 5.99 -14.96 5.99
C CYS A 157 7.01 -16.06 5.69
N TRP A 158 7.98 -15.74 4.84
CA TRP A 158 9.17 -16.55 4.60
C TRP A 158 10.40 -15.85 5.18
N LEU A 159 11.16 -16.57 6.01
CA LEU A 159 12.42 -16.05 6.55
C LEU A 159 13.47 -16.04 5.45
N LEU A 160 13.92 -14.86 5.04
CA LEU A 160 14.96 -14.68 4.02
C LEU A 160 16.36 -14.64 4.63
N GLN A 161 16.54 -13.88 5.72
CA GLN A 161 17.84 -13.67 6.37
C GLN A 161 17.66 -13.43 7.86
N ARG A 162 18.68 -13.80 8.64
CA ARG A 162 18.80 -13.41 10.05
C ARG A 162 19.93 -12.40 10.19
N ASP A 163 19.57 -11.21 10.67
CA ASP A 163 20.52 -10.14 10.95
C ASP A 163 20.91 -10.13 12.43
N GLN A 164 22.13 -9.66 12.69
CA GLN A 164 22.60 -9.42 14.05
C GLN A 164 22.49 -7.93 14.37
N TRP A 165 21.88 -7.63 15.50
CA TRP A 165 21.93 -6.28 16.05
C TRP A 165 23.34 -5.95 16.49
N LYS A 166 23.87 -4.78 16.05
CA LYS A 166 25.19 -4.30 16.44
C LYS A 166 25.06 -2.87 16.96
N ALA A 167 25.69 -2.59 18.10
CA ALA A 167 25.83 -1.23 18.56
C ALA A 167 27.00 -0.57 17.81
N ILE A 168 26.74 0.61 17.25
CA ILE A 168 27.80 1.45 16.66
C ILE A 168 28.24 2.44 17.71
N VAL A 169 29.53 2.43 18.02
CA VAL A 169 30.14 3.33 19.01
C VAL A 169 31.39 3.99 18.39
N PRO A 170 31.83 5.17 18.88
CA PRO A 170 33.12 5.74 18.50
C PRO A 170 34.25 4.75 18.72
N TRP A 171 35.31 4.84 17.94
CA TRP A 171 36.43 3.90 18.00
C TRP A 171 37.14 3.87 19.37
N ASP A 172 37.14 4.96 20.11
CA ASP A 172 37.71 5.15 21.46
C ASP A 172 36.74 4.84 22.60
N HIS A 173 35.51 4.39 22.30
CA HIS A 173 34.50 4.09 23.28
C HIS A 173 34.87 2.84 24.10
N PRO A 174 34.61 2.80 25.43
CA PRO A 174 34.97 1.66 26.30
C PRO A 174 34.38 0.30 25.88
N LEU A 175 33.32 0.31 25.06
CA LEU A 175 32.67 -0.88 24.49
C LEU A 175 33.20 -1.23 23.09
N ALA A 176 34.09 -0.42 22.50
CA ALA A 176 34.68 -0.74 21.20
C ALA A 176 35.52 -2.03 21.29
N GLY A 177 35.27 -2.97 20.41
CA GLY A 177 35.98 -4.25 20.36
C GLY A 177 35.55 -5.30 21.39
N ARG A 178 34.47 -5.04 22.16
CA ARG A 178 33.84 -6.09 22.98
C ARG A 178 32.84 -6.86 22.11
N GLU A 179 33.03 -8.15 22.03
CA GLU A 179 32.00 -9.05 21.49
C GLU A 179 30.85 -9.14 22.50
N PRO A 180 29.59 -9.25 22.04
CA PRO A 180 28.43 -9.37 22.90
C PRO A 180 28.40 -10.66 23.71
#